data_ddc2a1a0ac25391ef5fa9303247501d8
#
_entry.id   ddc2a1a0ac25391ef5fa9303247501d8
#
_cell.length_a   1.000
_cell.length_b   1.000
_cell.length_c   1.000
_cell.angle_alpha   90.00
_cell.angle_beta   90.00
_cell.angle_gamma   90.00
#
_symmetry.space_group_name_H-M   'P 1'
#
loop_
_entity.id
_entity.type
_entity.pdbx_description
1 polymer ?
#
loop_
_entity_poly.entity_id
_entity_poly.type
_entity_poly.pdbx_seq_one_letter_code
_entity_poly.pdbx_strand_id
1 'polypeptide(L)'
;MLLRYFNPIGAHESGLIGEDPKGIPNNLLPYVAQVAVGKLACVGVFGDDYPTPDGTGVRDYIHVVDLARGHVAALDWMGGKVGTGAANTLGTIAGEPADDGTRRGVGIFNLGTGTGSSVLDVVHAFERACGKELPYEVKPRRAGDIAENYAACDKARDELGWIAEYDLDRMCADSWRWQSQN
;
A
#
# COMPACT_ATOMS: atom_id res chain seq x y z
N MET A 1 -5.05 11.44 -15.42
CA MET A 1 -3.97 10.89 -14.59
C MET A 1 -4.27 9.43 -14.25
N LEU A 2 -3.24 8.58 -14.19
CA LEU A 2 -3.32 7.20 -13.75
C LEU A 2 -2.43 7.03 -12.51
N LEU A 3 -3.00 6.59 -11.40
CA LEU A 3 -2.30 6.26 -10.18
C LEU A 3 -2.31 4.73 -10.03
N ARG A 4 -1.12 4.14 -9.96
CA ARG A 4 -0.93 2.71 -9.69
C ARG A 4 -0.51 2.56 -8.25
N TYR A 5 -1.44 2.20 -7.38
CA TYR A 5 -1.15 1.92 -5.97
C TYR A 5 -0.92 0.44 -5.74
N PHE A 6 -0.02 0.16 -4.81
CA PHE A 6 0.39 -1.19 -4.44
C PHE A 6 -0.60 -1.79 -3.44
N ASN A 7 -0.19 -2.27 -2.29
CA ASN A 7 -1.10 -2.93 -1.36
C ASN A 7 -1.58 -1.97 -0.26
N PRO A 8 -2.72 -1.24 -0.44
CA PRO A 8 -3.20 -0.35 0.59
C PRO A 8 -3.63 -1.14 1.83
N ILE A 9 -3.15 -0.70 2.99
CA ILE A 9 -3.49 -1.24 4.30
C ILE A 9 -3.58 -0.10 5.32
N GLY A 10 -3.92 -0.40 6.56
CA GLY A 10 -4.08 0.62 7.57
C GLY A 10 -5.53 1.09 7.68
N ALA A 11 -5.74 2.00 8.60
CA ALA A 11 -7.02 2.66 8.85
C ALA A 11 -6.76 4.10 9.27
N HIS A 12 -7.79 4.94 9.35
CA HIS A 12 -7.63 6.28 9.87
C HIS A 12 -7.31 6.23 11.37
N GLU A 13 -6.41 7.09 11.83
CA GLU A 13 -5.91 7.11 13.23
C GLU A 13 -7.03 7.32 14.27
N SER A 14 -8.17 7.88 13.88
CA SER A 14 -9.33 8.03 14.76
C SER A 14 -9.99 6.69 15.15
N GLY A 15 -9.75 5.60 14.42
CA GLY A 15 -10.46 4.33 14.57
C GLY A 15 -11.92 4.36 14.08
N LEU A 16 -12.34 5.44 13.39
CA LEU A 16 -13.72 5.59 12.89
C LEU A 16 -13.88 5.15 11.43
N ILE A 17 -12.77 5.03 10.69
CA ILE A 17 -12.75 4.64 9.28
C ILE A 17 -11.73 3.52 9.12
N GLY A 18 -12.16 2.41 8.54
CA GLY A 18 -11.31 1.24 8.28
C GLY A 18 -11.93 0.33 7.23
N GLU A 19 -11.35 -0.85 7.03
CA GLU A 19 -11.77 -1.81 6.02
C GLU A 19 -12.67 -2.89 6.66
N ASP A 20 -13.92 -2.98 6.21
CA ASP A 20 -14.91 -3.99 6.64
C ASP A 20 -15.39 -4.82 5.43
N PRO A 21 -14.60 -5.79 4.96
CA PRO A 21 -15.00 -6.62 3.83
C PRO A 21 -16.17 -7.53 4.21
N LYS A 22 -17.14 -7.62 3.31
CA LYS A 22 -18.26 -8.58 3.45
C LYS A 22 -17.76 -9.99 3.13
N GLY A 23 -17.84 -10.89 4.11
CA GLY A 23 -17.38 -12.27 3.99
C GLY A 23 -15.90 -12.45 4.32
N ILE A 24 -15.27 -13.50 3.76
CA ILE A 24 -13.86 -13.80 3.99
C ILE A 24 -12.99 -12.82 3.17
N PRO A 25 -12.07 -12.07 3.81
CA PRO A 25 -11.20 -11.14 3.10
C PRO A 25 -10.29 -11.83 2.09
N ASN A 26 -10.08 -11.19 0.94
CA ASN A 26 -9.09 -11.63 -0.05
C ASN A 26 -7.71 -10.99 0.18
N ASN A 27 -7.66 -9.83 0.86
CA ASN A 27 -6.43 -9.13 1.19
C ASN A 27 -5.84 -9.61 2.51
N LEU A 28 -4.50 -9.56 2.62
CA LEU A 28 -3.78 -10.09 3.78
C LEU A 28 -4.17 -9.40 5.08
N LEU A 29 -4.09 -8.06 5.15
CA LEU A 29 -4.23 -7.35 6.42
C LEU A 29 -5.63 -7.49 7.04
N PRO A 30 -6.76 -7.31 6.32
CA PRO A 30 -8.08 -7.56 6.91
C PRO A 30 -8.26 -9.03 7.31
N TYR A 31 -7.60 -9.99 6.63
CA TYR A 31 -7.60 -11.38 7.03
C TYR A 31 -6.88 -11.56 8.38
N VAL A 32 -5.66 -11.02 8.51
CA VAL A 32 -4.87 -11.03 9.76
C VAL A 32 -5.65 -10.38 10.90
N ALA A 33 -6.30 -9.25 10.64
CA ALA A 33 -7.14 -8.55 11.62
C ALA A 33 -8.31 -9.42 12.11
N GLN A 34 -8.95 -10.16 11.20
CA GLN A 34 -10.04 -11.09 11.58
C GLN A 34 -9.52 -12.31 12.37
N VAL A 35 -8.30 -12.77 12.15
CA VAL A 35 -7.65 -13.77 13.00
C VAL A 35 -7.39 -13.20 14.39
N ALA A 36 -6.88 -11.98 14.49
CA ALA A 36 -6.58 -11.32 15.77
C ALA A 36 -7.80 -11.12 16.68
N VAL A 37 -8.99 -10.88 16.10
CA VAL A 37 -10.26 -10.81 16.86
C VAL A 37 -10.96 -12.17 16.99
N GLY A 38 -10.40 -13.27 16.46
CA GLY A 38 -10.93 -14.62 16.59
C GLY A 38 -12.09 -14.96 15.63
N LYS A 39 -12.35 -14.12 14.63
CA LYS A 39 -13.34 -14.42 13.57
C LYS A 39 -12.83 -15.52 12.60
N LEU A 40 -11.52 -15.63 12.40
CA LEU A 40 -10.86 -16.67 11.61
C LEU A 40 -9.84 -17.43 12.46
N ALA A 41 -9.59 -18.70 12.12
CA ALA A 41 -8.79 -19.60 12.95
C ALA A 41 -7.29 -19.35 12.86
N CYS A 42 -6.76 -19.12 11.66
CA CYS A 42 -5.32 -18.89 11.40
C CYS A 42 -5.09 -18.15 10.10
N VAL A 43 -3.91 -17.53 9.97
CA VAL A 43 -3.47 -16.86 8.73
C VAL A 43 -2.92 -17.90 7.76
N GLY A 44 -3.38 -17.90 6.51
CA GLY A 44 -2.79 -18.73 5.45
C GLY A 44 -1.59 -18.04 4.82
N VAL A 45 -0.39 -18.61 4.95
CA VAL A 45 0.84 -18.16 4.30
C VAL A 45 1.06 -18.99 3.05
N PHE A 46 0.94 -18.40 1.86
CA PHE A 46 1.00 -19.11 0.59
C PHE A 46 2.42 -19.15 0.03
N GLY A 47 3.13 -20.25 0.30
CA GLY A 47 4.52 -20.47 -0.04
C GLY A 47 5.49 -19.92 1.00
N ASP A 48 6.52 -20.72 1.32
CA ASP A 48 7.64 -20.41 2.23
C ASP A 48 8.99 -20.70 1.57
N ASP A 49 8.99 -20.92 0.26
CA ASP A 49 10.13 -21.32 -0.55
C ASP A 49 10.47 -20.31 -1.65
N TYR A 50 9.99 -19.06 -1.56
CA TYR A 50 10.40 -17.97 -2.45
C TYR A 50 11.86 -17.56 -2.16
N PRO A 51 12.60 -17.03 -3.16
CA PRO A 51 13.94 -16.48 -2.98
C PRO A 51 13.90 -15.12 -2.26
N THR A 52 13.29 -15.07 -1.09
CA THR A 52 13.11 -13.90 -0.22
C THR A 52 13.72 -14.18 1.16
N PRO A 53 13.97 -13.18 2.01
CA PRO A 53 14.68 -13.40 3.28
C PRO A 53 14.06 -14.44 4.21
N ASP A 54 12.73 -14.57 4.24
CA ASP A 54 12.00 -15.52 5.07
C ASP A 54 11.25 -16.59 4.26
N GLY A 55 11.46 -16.61 2.96
CA GLY A 55 10.81 -17.55 2.04
C GLY A 55 9.38 -17.18 1.65
N THR A 56 8.78 -16.14 2.26
CA THR A 56 7.41 -15.74 1.93
C THR A 56 7.35 -14.59 0.92
N GLY A 57 6.20 -14.38 0.28
CA GLY A 57 6.06 -13.35 -0.75
C GLY A 57 6.22 -11.93 -0.18
N VAL A 58 6.92 -11.06 -0.91
CA VAL A 58 7.19 -9.67 -0.52
C VAL A 58 6.33 -8.72 -1.34
N ARG A 59 5.68 -7.77 -0.69
CA ARG A 59 4.83 -6.74 -1.30
C ARG A 59 5.12 -5.38 -0.69
N ASP A 60 4.85 -4.33 -1.47
CA ASP A 60 4.85 -2.96 -0.98
C ASP A 60 3.49 -2.65 -0.36
N TYR A 61 3.48 -2.48 0.94
CA TYR A 61 2.29 -2.07 1.69
C TYR A 61 2.34 -0.56 1.91
N ILE A 62 1.25 0.12 1.60
CA ILE A 62 1.12 1.56 1.75
C ILE A 62 -0.04 1.89 2.69
N HIS A 63 0.18 2.84 3.59
CA HIS A 63 -0.89 3.30 4.47
C HIS A 63 -1.99 4.00 3.68
N VAL A 64 -3.25 3.65 3.95
CA VAL A 64 -4.41 4.22 3.23
C VAL A 64 -4.47 5.75 3.30
N VAL A 65 -3.99 6.36 4.39
CA VAL A 65 -3.91 7.83 4.53
C VAL A 65 -2.84 8.42 3.61
N ASP A 66 -1.67 7.77 3.49
CA ASP A 66 -0.64 8.20 2.53
C ASP A 66 -1.14 8.08 1.09
N LEU A 67 -1.83 6.98 0.80
CA LEU A 67 -2.47 6.82 -0.51
C LEU A 67 -3.48 7.94 -0.80
N ALA A 68 -4.32 8.30 0.19
CA ALA A 68 -5.26 9.42 0.05
C ALA A 68 -4.54 10.76 -0.18
N ARG A 69 -3.43 11.02 0.54
CA ARG A 69 -2.57 12.20 0.32
C ARG A 69 -1.97 12.20 -1.09
N GLY A 70 -1.58 11.02 -1.60
CA GLY A 70 -1.10 10.88 -2.99
C GLY A 70 -2.16 11.27 -4.03
N HIS A 71 -3.44 10.97 -3.78
CA HIS A 71 -4.53 11.44 -4.63
C HIS A 71 -4.69 12.96 -4.61
N VAL A 72 -4.57 13.58 -3.43
CA VAL A 72 -4.62 15.05 -3.29
C VAL A 72 -3.45 15.69 -4.04
N ALA A 73 -2.22 15.19 -3.84
CA ALA A 73 -1.03 15.67 -4.57
C ALA A 73 -1.20 15.54 -6.08
N ALA A 74 -1.82 14.46 -6.54
CA ALA A 74 -2.12 14.25 -7.95
C ALA A 74 -3.13 15.28 -8.51
N LEU A 75 -4.16 15.65 -7.75
CA LEU A 75 -5.09 16.72 -8.12
C LEU A 75 -4.40 18.09 -8.17
N ASP A 76 -3.55 18.39 -7.20
CA ASP A 76 -2.77 19.64 -7.16
C ASP A 76 -1.79 19.73 -8.36
N TRP A 77 -1.17 18.62 -8.72
CA TRP A 77 -0.33 18.54 -9.91
C TRP A 77 -1.14 18.78 -11.21
N MET A 78 -2.33 18.20 -11.33
CA MET A 78 -3.24 18.47 -12.48
C MET A 78 -3.68 19.92 -12.54
N GLY A 79 -3.86 20.58 -11.39
CA GLY A 79 -4.21 21.99 -11.26
C GLY A 79 -3.02 22.95 -11.44
N GLY A 80 -1.82 22.46 -11.70
CA GLY A 80 -0.61 23.28 -11.87
C GLY A 80 -0.07 23.87 -10.58
N LYS A 81 -0.48 23.39 -9.40
CA LYS A 81 -0.06 23.92 -8.09
C LYS A 81 1.26 23.33 -7.59
N VAL A 82 1.70 22.21 -8.13
CA VAL A 82 2.90 21.46 -7.72
C VAL A 82 3.79 21.21 -8.93
N GLY A 83 5.10 21.24 -8.75
CA GLY A 83 6.07 20.92 -9.81
C GLY A 83 6.70 22.14 -10.46
N THR A 84 7.05 23.16 -9.69
CA THR A 84 7.67 24.42 -10.18
C THR A 84 9.19 24.38 -10.27
N GLY A 85 9.86 23.25 -10.10
CA GLY A 85 11.32 23.20 -9.96
C GLY A 85 12.11 22.46 -11.04
N ALA A 86 11.53 21.60 -11.81
CA ALA A 86 12.18 20.95 -12.94
C ALA A 86 11.26 20.99 -14.15
N ALA A 87 11.86 21.24 -15.32
CA ALA A 87 11.13 21.19 -16.58
C ALA A 87 10.27 19.91 -16.61
N ASN A 88 8.97 20.11 -16.61
CA ASN A 88 7.97 19.07 -16.63
C ASN A 88 8.18 18.13 -17.82
N THR A 89 9.14 17.26 -17.73
CA THR A 89 9.29 16.13 -18.64
C THR A 89 8.19 15.14 -18.25
N LEU A 90 7.02 15.35 -18.86
CA LEU A 90 6.04 14.28 -18.98
C LEU A 90 6.79 13.05 -19.46
N GLY A 91 6.89 12.05 -18.59
CA GLY A 91 7.37 10.74 -18.99
C GLY A 91 6.52 10.31 -20.17
N THR A 92 7.11 10.37 -21.30
CA THR A 92 6.77 9.94 -22.65
C THR A 92 5.42 9.22 -22.81
N ILE A 93 4.33 9.96 -22.83
CA ILE A 93 3.25 9.73 -23.76
C ILE A 93 2.94 11.11 -24.33
N ALA A 94 3.27 11.28 -25.63
CA ALA A 94 3.25 12.51 -26.36
C ALA A 94 1.91 13.26 -26.21
N GLY A 95 1.95 14.39 -25.55
CA GLY A 95 1.00 15.46 -25.68
C GLY A 95 1.83 16.73 -25.79
N GLU A 96 1.72 17.43 -26.89
CA GLU A 96 2.33 18.75 -27.05
C GLU A 96 1.72 19.71 -26.01
N PRO A 97 2.49 20.67 -25.45
CA PRO A 97 1.93 21.72 -24.62
C PRO A 97 0.88 22.47 -25.44
N ALA A 98 -0.28 22.73 -24.83
CA ALA A 98 -1.25 23.62 -25.47
C ALA A 98 -0.73 25.06 -25.42
N ASP A 99 -1.07 25.89 -26.41
CA ASP A 99 -0.68 27.30 -26.52
C ASP A 99 -1.13 28.15 -25.30
N ASP A 100 -2.04 27.64 -24.47
CA ASP A 100 -2.57 28.26 -23.26
C ASP A 100 -1.77 27.91 -21.99
N GLY A 101 -0.65 27.19 -22.11
CA GLY A 101 0.16 26.73 -20.98
C GLY A 101 -0.43 25.54 -20.21
N THR A 102 -1.58 24.99 -20.64
CA THR A 102 -2.13 23.79 -20.02
C THR A 102 -1.39 22.55 -20.50
N ARG A 103 -1.27 21.54 -19.63
CA ARG A 103 -0.64 20.27 -19.96
C ARG A 103 -1.68 19.32 -20.53
N ARG A 104 -1.43 18.87 -21.75
CA ARG A 104 -2.18 17.77 -22.34
C ARG A 104 -1.36 16.49 -22.24
N GLY A 105 -1.97 15.40 -21.79
CA GLY A 105 -1.33 14.11 -21.72
C GLY A 105 -1.79 13.29 -20.53
N VAL A 106 -1.17 12.11 -20.35
CA VAL A 106 -1.49 11.19 -19.25
C VAL A 106 -0.29 11.13 -18.30
N GLY A 107 -0.44 11.63 -17.08
CA GLY A 107 0.50 11.39 -16.00
C GLY A 107 0.26 9.98 -15.43
N ILE A 108 1.33 9.18 -15.28
CA ILE A 108 1.28 7.83 -14.67
C ILE A 108 2.26 7.83 -13.51
N PHE A 109 1.75 7.51 -12.30
CA PHE A 109 2.54 7.49 -11.07
C PHE A 109 2.30 6.21 -10.29
N ASN A 110 3.36 5.66 -9.71
CA ASN A 110 3.25 4.59 -8.72
C ASN A 110 3.14 5.23 -7.33
N LEU A 111 2.17 4.77 -6.55
CA LEU A 111 1.99 5.15 -5.16
C LEU A 111 2.26 3.93 -4.28
N GLY A 112 3.40 3.93 -3.62
CA GLY A 112 3.89 2.91 -2.71
C GLY A 112 4.91 3.52 -1.76
N THR A 113 5.53 2.70 -0.93
CA THR A 113 6.63 3.12 -0.04
C THR A 113 7.99 2.97 -0.71
N GLY A 114 8.08 2.15 -1.77
CA GLY A 114 9.33 1.73 -2.37
C GLY A 114 10.08 0.66 -1.55
N THR A 115 9.46 0.19 -0.47
CA THR A 115 10.02 -0.83 0.43
C THR A 115 9.09 -2.04 0.46
N GLY A 116 9.67 -3.24 0.25
CA GLY A 116 8.94 -4.49 0.35
C GLY A 116 8.91 -5.01 1.78
N SER A 117 7.76 -5.56 2.20
CA SER A 117 7.61 -6.34 3.42
C SER A 117 7.06 -7.72 3.10
N SER A 118 7.54 -8.74 3.80
CA SER A 118 7.09 -10.11 3.61
C SER A 118 5.72 -10.36 4.26
N VAL A 119 5.11 -11.50 3.95
CA VAL A 119 3.86 -11.91 4.64
C VAL A 119 4.11 -12.09 6.12
N LEU A 120 5.24 -12.67 6.55
CA LEU A 120 5.57 -12.84 7.96
C LEU A 120 5.91 -11.52 8.63
N ASP A 121 6.55 -10.55 7.94
CA ASP A 121 6.72 -9.20 8.47
C ASP A 121 5.39 -8.56 8.87
N VAL A 122 4.36 -8.71 8.02
CA VAL A 122 3.01 -8.21 8.30
C VAL A 122 2.39 -8.91 9.50
N VAL A 123 2.50 -10.25 9.59
CA VAL A 123 1.99 -11.03 10.72
C VAL A 123 2.65 -10.55 12.01
N HIS A 124 3.98 -10.49 12.06
CA HIS A 124 4.72 -10.07 13.25
C HIS A 124 4.46 -8.61 13.63
N ALA A 125 4.33 -7.70 12.65
CA ALA A 125 3.95 -6.31 12.92
C ALA A 125 2.53 -6.23 13.52
N PHE A 126 1.61 -7.06 13.05
CA PHE A 126 0.25 -7.10 13.60
C PHE A 126 0.20 -7.72 15.00
N GLU A 127 1.03 -8.74 15.28
CA GLU A 127 1.22 -9.31 16.63
C GLU A 127 1.67 -8.24 17.61
N ARG A 128 2.66 -7.41 17.23
CA ARG A 128 3.08 -6.26 18.04
C ARG A 128 1.94 -5.28 18.29
N ALA A 129 1.13 -5.00 17.27
CA ALA A 129 0.01 -4.06 17.37
C ALA A 129 -1.11 -4.56 18.28
N CYS A 130 -1.46 -5.84 18.20
CA CYS A 130 -2.57 -6.42 18.97
C CYS A 130 -2.13 -7.04 20.33
N GLY A 131 -0.82 -7.21 20.56
CA GLY A 131 -0.27 -7.82 21.78
C GLY A 131 -0.56 -9.32 21.93
N LYS A 132 -0.79 -10.04 20.81
CA LYS A 132 -1.11 -11.46 20.78
C LYS A 132 -0.30 -12.15 19.70
N GLU A 133 0.08 -13.41 19.94
CA GLU A 133 0.56 -14.30 18.88
C GLU A 133 -0.59 -14.69 17.95
N LEU A 134 -0.33 -14.68 16.64
CA LEU A 134 -1.32 -15.01 15.63
C LEU A 134 -0.97 -16.36 14.98
N PRO A 135 -1.83 -17.38 15.09
CA PRO A 135 -1.59 -18.66 14.44
C PRO A 135 -1.57 -18.50 12.92
N TYR A 136 -0.58 -19.11 12.27
CA TYR A 136 -0.52 -19.19 10.82
C TYR A 136 -0.21 -20.61 10.34
N GLU A 137 -0.59 -20.90 9.11
CA GLU A 137 -0.36 -22.17 8.43
C GLU A 137 0.25 -21.93 7.06
N VAL A 138 1.37 -22.59 6.77
CA VAL A 138 1.98 -22.56 5.45
C VAL A 138 1.17 -23.40 4.49
N LYS A 139 0.83 -22.82 3.34
CA LYS A 139 0.07 -23.45 2.26
C LYS A 139 0.88 -23.45 0.96
N PRO A 140 0.57 -24.33 0.01
CA PRO A 140 1.20 -24.30 -1.30
C PRO A 140 1.06 -22.91 -1.95
N ARG A 141 2.07 -22.54 -2.78
CA ARG A 141 2.02 -21.29 -3.56
C ARG A 141 0.74 -21.19 -4.38
N ARG A 142 0.19 -20.00 -4.49
CA ARG A 142 -0.91 -19.74 -5.42
C ARG A 142 -0.37 -19.55 -6.83
N ALA A 143 -1.12 -20.02 -7.82
CA ALA A 143 -0.75 -19.82 -9.22
C ALA A 143 -0.70 -18.32 -9.55
N GLY A 144 0.39 -17.88 -10.17
CA GLY A 144 0.59 -16.49 -10.57
C GLY A 144 1.21 -15.58 -9.50
N ASP A 145 1.42 -16.04 -8.26
CA ASP A 145 2.14 -15.27 -7.26
C ASP A 145 3.65 -15.17 -7.63
N ILE A 146 4.18 -13.96 -7.50
CA ILE A 146 5.60 -13.66 -7.69
C ILE A 146 6.29 -13.44 -6.34
N ALA A 147 7.61 -13.67 -6.30
CA ALA A 147 8.39 -13.56 -5.07
C ALA A 147 8.32 -12.15 -4.47
N GLU A 148 8.58 -11.12 -5.29
CA GLU A 148 8.67 -9.74 -4.83
C GLU A 148 7.96 -8.78 -5.79
N ASN A 149 7.30 -7.76 -5.22
CA ASN A 149 6.72 -6.66 -5.98
C ASN A 149 6.62 -5.40 -5.10
N TYR A 150 7.38 -4.36 -5.46
CA TYR A 150 7.35 -3.06 -4.79
C TYR A 150 7.50 -1.92 -5.78
N ALA A 151 7.14 -0.70 -5.36
CA ALA A 151 7.02 0.46 -6.22
C ALA A 151 8.37 1.12 -6.52
N ALA A 152 8.55 1.59 -7.75
CA ALA A 152 9.51 2.65 -8.05
C ALA A 152 8.79 4.00 -7.84
N CYS A 153 9.09 4.69 -6.74
CA CYS A 153 8.37 5.88 -6.27
C CYS A 153 9.02 7.21 -6.66
N ASP A 154 10.23 7.18 -7.26
CA ASP A 154 11.01 8.40 -7.55
C ASP A 154 10.19 9.43 -8.32
N LYS A 155 9.44 9.00 -9.33
CA LYS A 155 8.62 9.91 -10.13
C LYS A 155 7.53 10.60 -9.32
N ALA A 156 6.89 9.90 -8.39
CA ALA A 156 5.88 10.51 -7.51
C ALA A 156 6.52 11.53 -6.57
N ARG A 157 7.70 11.21 -6.00
CA ARG A 157 8.46 12.15 -5.19
C ARG A 157 8.86 13.41 -5.97
N ASP A 158 9.45 13.23 -7.16
CA ASP A 158 10.08 14.32 -7.90
C ASP A 158 9.05 15.23 -8.60
N GLU A 159 7.94 14.67 -9.09
CA GLU A 159 6.94 15.41 -9.85
C GLU A 159 5.70 15.80 -9.02
N LEU A 160 5.24 14.94 -8.09
CA LEU A 160 4.10 15.25 -7.23
C LEU A 160 4.52 15.90 -5.91
N GLY A 161 5.81 15.83 -5.53
CA GLY A 161 6.29 16.21 -4.21
C GLY A 161 5.72 15.33 -3.10
N TRP A 162 5.34 14.08 -3.43
CA TRP A 162 4.68 13.17 -2.51
C TRP A 162 5.56 11.95 -2.22
N ILE A 163 5.61 11.58 -0.94
CA ILE A 163 6.21 10.36 -0.43
C ILE A 163 5.26 9.71 0.59
N ALA A 164 5.33 8.39 0.73
CA ALA A 164 4.67 7.69 1.82
C ALA A 164 5.47 7.92 3.12
N GLU A 165 4.78 8.22 4.22
CA GLU A 165 5.39 8.59 5.50
C GLU A 165 5.22 7.52 6.58
N TYR A 166 4.17 6.69 6.50
CA TYR A 166 3.86 5.70 7.52
C TYR A 166 4.56 4.37 7.24
N ASP A 167 5.12 3.79 8.30
CA ASP A 167 5.75 2.47 8.29
C ASP A 167 4.73 1.34 8.53
N LEU A 168 5.20 0.10 8.42
CA LEU A 168 4.37 -1.10 8.59
C LEU A 168 3.77 -1.20 10.01
N ASP A 169 4.53 -0.83 11.04
CA ASP A 169 4.05 -0.88 12.43
C ASP A 169 2.89 0.09 12.63
N ARG A 170 2.98 1.30 12.07
CA ARG A 170 1.88 2.28 12.10
C ARG A 170 0.65 1.79 11.33
N MET A 171 0.84 1.20 10.16
CA MET A 171 -0.24 0.62 9.36
C MET A 171 -1.01 -0.45 10.15
N CYS A 172 -0.28 -1.35 10.82
CA CYS A 172 -0.86 -2.41 11.64
C CYS A 172 -1.55 -1.85 12.90
N ALA A 173 -0.94 -0.87 13.58
CA ALA A 173 -1.51 -0.26 14.78
C ALA A 173 -2.84 0.47 14.50
N ASP A 174 -2.91 1.22 13.39
CA ASP A 174 -4.14 1.92 13.02
C ASP A 174 -5.23 0.94 12.56
N SER A 175 -4.86 -0.12 11.82
CA SER A 175 -5.79 -1.22 11.49
C SER A 175 -6.33 -1.92 12.72
N TRP A 176 -5.47 -2.24 13.70
CA TRP A 176 -5.88 -2.86 14.95
C TRP A 176 -6.80 -1.97 15.76
N ARG A 177 -6.50 -0.67 15.86
CA ARG A 177 -7.36 0.30 16.55
C ARG A 177 -8.77 0.29 15.99
N TRP A 178 -8.91 0.30 14.66
CA TRP A 178 -10.21 0.21 14.04
C TRP A 178 -10.89 -1.14 14.27
N GLN A 179 -10.18 -2.26 14.01
CA GLN A 179 -10.74 -3.61 14.10
C GLN A 179 -11.18 -3.98 15.51
N SER A 180 -10.46 -3.52 16.54
CA SER A 180 -10.76 -3.83 17.95
C SER A 180 -11.99 -3.10 18.49
N GLN A 181 -12.47 -2.08 17.79
CA GLN A 181 -13.63 -1.25 18.19
C GLN A 181 -14.88 -1.56 17.35
N ASN A 182 -14.74 -2.33 16.25
CA ASN A 182 -15.80 -2.66 15.30
C ASN A 182 -15.86 -4.18 15.04
#